data_81dc3e330384f8ecd1ef2f16504bbb22
#
_entry.id   81dc3e330384f8ecd1ef2f16504bbb22
#
_cell.length_a   1.000
_cell.length_b   1.000
_cell.length_c   1.000
_cell.angle_alpha   90.00
_cell.angle_beta   90.00
_cell.angle_gamma   90.00
#
_symmetry.space_group_name_H-M   'P 1'
#
loop_
_entity.id
_entity.type
_entity.pdbx_description
1 polymer ?
#
loop_
_entity_poly.entity_id
_entity_poly.type
_entity_poly.pdbx_seq_one_letter_code
_entity_poly.pdbx_strand_id
1 'polypeptide(L)'
;MPKQRTITGTIINTAVFIALEIAALNMLSHSSSVQNFFITKALHVVSGRVWGVTESISGYFSLNKKNRKLADNVFELSKEVSRLHSMLEQIHLDSLEQVNIARAGEKFSYIPASIIKSSTNKQHNYLIIGKGYEDGIREQSGVITPQGVVGIIDAVSKHYSYVISFLNSEISISARIGKSGAAGPMVWDGVHKGGAILKEIPLQYKFEEGDTVYTSGYSSIFPSDIPLGTTGGVKIVNGATYEVKVKLFQDFSALRYVSVVSNNDSQEIAELERQETPKKEKK
;
A
#
# COMPACT_ATOMS: atom_id res chain seq x y z
N MET A 1 -71.75 -23.23 19.57
CA MET A 1 -70.65 -22.75 20.51
C MET A 1 -69.90 -23.90 21.10
N PRO A 2 -68.82 -24.41 20.46
CA PRO A 2 -67.92 -25.31 21.16
C PRO A 2 -66.43 -25.08 20.84
N LYS A 3 -65.95 -23.81 20.63
CA LYS A 3 -64.54 -23.61 20.23
C LYS A 3 -63.63 -23.06 21.34
N GLN A 4 -64.17 -22.58 22.45
CA GLN A 4 -63.35 -22.02 23.53
C GLN A 4 -62.79 -23.10 24.50
N ARG A 5 -63.42 -24.26 24.58
CA ARG A 5 -62.92 -25.35 25.48
C ARG A 5 -61.68 -26.01 25.01
N THR A 6 -61.36 -26.03 23.74
CA THR A 6 -60.19 -26.69 23.16
C THR A 6 -58.92 -25.83 23.31
N ILE A 7 -59.00 -24.51 23.25
CA ILE A 7 -57.84 -23.63 23.37
C ILE A 7 -57.32 -23.62 24.82
N THR A 8 -58.23 -23.53 25.82
CA THR A 8 -57.89 -23.54 27.21
C THR A 8 -57.29 -24.90 27.62
N GLY A 9 -57.79 -26.01 27.08
CA GLY A 9 -57.25 -27.37 27.29
C GLY A 9 -55.83 -27.52 26.71
N THR A 10 -55.58 -26.97 25.52
CA THR A 10 -54.28 -26.98 24.88
C THR A 10 -53.25 -26.16 25.67
N ILE A 11 -53.62 -24.99 26.16
CA ILE A 11 -52.75 -24.15 26.99
C ILE A 11 -52.39 -24.86 28.30
N ILE A 12 -53.39 -25.47 28.98
CA ILE A 12 -53.14 -26.22 30.22
C ILE A 12 -52.23 -27.44 29.97
N ASN A 13 -52.47 -28.18 28.89
CA ASN A 13 -51.61 -29.33 28.56
C ASN A 13 -50.17 -28.92 28.24
N THR A 14 -49.99 -27.80 27.50
CA THR A 14 -48.64 -27.28 27.23
C THR A 14 -47.95 -26.77 28.49
N ALA A 15 -48.69 -26.11 29.40
CA ALA A 15 -48.12 -25.69 30.69
C ALA A 15 -47.72 -26.85 31.57
N VAL A 16 -48.54 -27.92 31.63
CA VAL A 16 -48.24 -29.16 32.37
C VAL A 16 -47.03 -29.87 31.75
N PHE A 17 -46.94 -29.89 30.41
CA PHE A 17 -45.79 -30.49 29.74
C PHE A 17 -44.49 -29.74 30.08
N ILE A 18 -44.48 -28.45 30.02
CA ILE A 18 -43.33 -27.62 30.40
C ILE A 18 -42.96 -27.81 31.87
N ALA A 19 -43.93 -27.88 32.76
CA ALA A 19 -43.70 -28.10 34.18
C ALA A 19 -43.08 -29.49 34.45
N LEU A 20 -43.54 -30.53 33.72
CA LEU A 20 -42.96 -31.88 33.82
C LEU A 20 -41.53 -31.93 33.24
N GLU A 21 -41.28 -31.21 32.20
CA GLU A 21 -39.93 -31.11 31.58
C GLU A 21 -38.94 -30.39 32.51
N ILE A 22 -39.36 -29.31 33.16
CA ILE A 22 -38.58 -28.64 34.20
C ILE A 22 -38.34 -29.54 35.40
N ALA A 23 -39.34 -30.29 35.86
CA ALA A 23 -39.21 -31.25 36.98
C ALA A 23 -38.26 -32.42 36.62
N ALA A 24 -38.33 -32.92 35.37
CA ALA A 24 -37.46 -33.96 34.87
C ALA A 24 -35.99 -33.49 34.79
N LEU A 25 -35.78 -32.26 34.30
CA LEU A 25 -34.44 -31.61 34.26
C LEU A 25 -33.87 -31.41 35.67
N ASN A 26 -34.71 -30.99 36.63
CA ASN A 26 -34.31 -30.80 38.01
C ASN A 26 -33.98 -32.13 38.71
N MET A 27 -34.74 -33.17 38.42
CA MET A 27 -34.49 -34.54 38.93
C MET A 27 -33.21 -35.15 38.31
N LEU A 28 -32.96 -34.85 37.03
CA LEU A 28 -31.73 -35.26 36.32
C LEU A 28 -30.48 -34.54 36.86
N SER A 29 -30.62 -33.30 37.30
CA SER A 29 -29.52 -32.52 37.88
C SER A 29 -29.14 -33.00 39.30
N HIS A 30 -30.03 -33.71 40.00
CA HIS A 30 -29.79 -34.18 41.35
C HIS A 30 -29.39 -35.66 41.45
N SER A 31 -29.39 -36.41 40.37
CA SER A 31 -29.05 -37.83 40.38
C SER A 31 -27.68 -38.12 39.82
N SER A 32 -26.80 -38.52 40.73
CA SER A 32 -25.52 -39.23 40.62
C SER A 32 -24.41 -38.77 39.66
N SER A 33 -23.21 -38.79 40.18
CA SER A 33 -21.91 -38.34 39.66
C SER A 33 -21.49 -38.86 38.27
N VAL A 34 -22.13 -39.87 37.72
CA VAL A 34 -21.79 -40.45 36.42
C VAL A 34 -22.44 -39.69 35.25
N GLN A 35 -23.63 -39.12 35.44
CA GLN A 35 -24.30 -38.36 34.40
C GLN A 35 -23.71 -36.94 34.21
N ASN A 36 -23.19 -36.35 35.29
CA ASN A 36 -22.50 -35.07 35.22
C ASN A 36 -21.22 -35.13 34.35
N PHE A 37 -20.58 -36.30 34.26
CA PHE A 37 -19.39 -36.46 33.41
C PHE A 37 -19.71 -36.42 31.92
N PHE A 38 -20.83 -36.97 31.49
CA PHE A 38 -21.24 -36.92 30.07
C PHE A 38 -21.75 -35.56 29.63
N ILE A 39 -22.51 -34.86 30.49
CA ILE A 39 -23.05 -33.54 30.22
C ILE A 39 -21.92 -32.49 30.20
N THR A 40 -20.97 -32.55 31.15
CA THR A 40 -19.81 -31.64 31.14
C THR A 40 -18.90 -31.88 29.93
N LYS A 41 -18.72 -33.16 29.51
CA LYS A 41 -17.91 -33.49 28.35
C LYS A 41 -18.57 -33.00 27.02
N ALA A 42 -19.89 -33.12 26.92
CA ALA A 42 -20.63 -32.57 25.75
C ALA A 42 -20.62 -31.03 25.70
N LEU A 43 -20.76 -30.36 26.84
CA LEU A 43 -20.65 -28.91 26.94
C LEU A 43 -19.25 -28.40 26.62
N HIS A 44 -18.20 -29.10 27.04
CA HIS A 44 -16.81 -28.72 26.72
C HIS A 44 -16.48 -28.87 25.23
N VAL A 45 -17.05 -29.88 24.55
CA VAL A 45 -16.85 -30.08 23.11
C VAL A 45 -17.56 -28.95 22.28
N VAL A 46 -18.73 -28.56 22.71
CA VAL A 46 -19.48 -27.46 22.04
C VAL A 46 -18.85 -26.09 22.32
N SER A 47 -18.50 -25.81 23.57
CA SER A 47 -17.84 -24.56 23.95
C SER A 47 -16.46 -24.41 23.29
N GLY A 48 -15.65 -25.48 23.23
CA GLY A 48 -14.34 -25.43 22.57
C GLY A 48 -14.39 -25.08 21.07
N ARG A 49 -15.42 -25.53 20.36
CA ARG A 49 -15.61 -25.17 18.94
C ARG A 49 -16.09 -23.72 18.73
N VAL A 50 -16.93 -23.22 19.62
CA VAL A 50 -17.44 -21.83 19.53
C VAL A 50 -16.34 -20.83 19.92
N TRP A 51 -15.52 -21.12 20.93
CA TRP A 51 -14.40 -20.23 21.33
C TRP A 51 -13.28 -20.19 20.29
N GLY A 52 -12.96 -21.29 19.63
CA GLY A 52 -11.95 -21.32 18.56
C GLY A 52 -12.31 -20.46 17.35
N VAL A 53 -13.59 -20.35 17.01
CA VAL A 53 -14.07 -19.53 15.88
C VAL A 53 -14.04 -18.04 16.23
N THR A 54 -14.43 -17.66 17.44
CA THR A 54 -14.41 -16.24 17.89
C THR A 54 -12.98 -15.72 18.05
N GLU A 55 -12.04 -16.55 18.51
CA GLU A 55 -10.63 -16.17 18.64
C GLU A 55 -9.96 -15.99 17.27
N SER A 56 -10.27 -16.84 16.30
CA SER A 56 -9.79 -16.71 14.92
C SER A 56 -10.30 -15.46 14.21
N ILE A 57 -11.56 -15.08 14.42
CA ILE A 57 -12.17 -13.89 13.84
C ILE A 57 -11.61 -12.61 14.50
N SER A 58 -11.52 -12.58 15.82
CA SER A 58 -10.96 -11.42 16.54
C SER A 58 -9.45 -11.25 16.25
N GLY A 59 -8.71 -12.36 16.10
CA GLY A 59 -7.32 -12.38 15.68
C GLY A 59 -7.12 -11.78 14.28
N TYR A 60 -7.97 -12.13 13.33
CA TYR A 60 -7.92 -11.58 11.96
C TYR A 60 -8.18 -10.07 11.92
N PHE A 61 -9.18 -9.57 12.65
CA PHE A 61 -9.46 -8.14 12.74
C PHE A 61 -8.36 -7.37 13.50
N SER A 62 -7.79 -7.96 14.55
CA SER A 62 -6.67 -7.37 15.29
C SER A 62 -5.40 -7.33 14.44
N LEU A 63 -5.13 -8.35 13.62
CA LEU A 63 -3.99 -8.40 12.71
C LEU A 63 -4.09 -7.34 11.61
N ASN A 64 -5.29 -7.14 11.07
CA ASN A 64 -5.54 -6.10 10.06
C ASN A 64 -5.35 -4.69 10.66
N LYS A 65 -5.82 -4.46 11.89
CA LYS A 65 -5.59 -3.20 12.61
C LYS A 65 -4.12 -2.97 12.95
N LYS A 66 -3.39 -4.02 13.38
CA LYS A 66 -1.94 -3.96 13.65
C LYS A 66 -1.15 -3.71 12.37
N ASN A 67 -1.51 -4.37 11.27
CA ASN A 67 -0.85 -4.21 9.98
C ASN A 67 -1.06 -2.79 9.41
N ARG A 68 -2.26 -2.24 9.59
CA ARG A 68 -2.57 -0.84 9.24
C ARG A 68 -1.74 0.15 10.07
N LYS A 69 -1.69 -0.04 11.39
CA LYS A 69 -0.89 0.79 12.29
C LYS A 69 0.62 0.67 12.00
N LEU A 70 1.09 -0.52 11.62
CA LEU A 70 2.49 -0.72 11.25
C LEU A 70 2.81 -0.01 9.92
N ALA A 71 1.90 -0.08 8.94
CA ALA A 71 2.01 0.67 7.69
C ALA A 71 2.06 2.18 7.94
N ASP A 72 1.18 2.71 8.81
CA ASP A 72 1.17 4.12 9.19
C ASP A 72 2.49 4.52 9.89
N ASN A 73 3.02 3.71 10.80
CA ASN A 73 4.29 3.97 11.48
C ASN A 73 5.49 3.94 10.52
N VAL A 74 5.57 2.93 9.65
CA VAL A 74 6.64 2.84 8.63
C VAL A 74 6.57 4.04 7.71
N PHE A 75 5.39 4.51 7.41
CA PHE A 75 5.16 5.68 6.59
C PHE A 75 5.63 6.97 7.26
N GLU A 76 5.28 7.20 8.52
CA GLU A 76 5.76 8.37 9.28
C GLU A 76 7.29 8.36 9.42
N LEU A 77 7.90 7.19 9.66
CA LEU A 77 9.36 7.08 9.66
C LEU A 77 9.98 7.39 8.30
N SER A 78 9.38 6.91 7.20
CA SER A 78 9.88 7.19 5.85
C SER A 78 9.79 8.68 5.51
N LYS A 79 8.71 9.34 5.94
CA LYS A 79 8.55 10.79 5.82
C LYS A 79 9.64 11.55 6.59
N GLU A 80 9.93 11.14 7.82
CA GLU A 80 10.97 11.78 8.62
C GLU A 80 12.37 11.55 8.04
N VAL A 81 12.66 10.36 7.52
CA VAL A 81 13.92 10.07 6.81
C VAL A 81 14.05 10.93 5.55
N SER A 82 12.99 11.06 4.74
CA SER A 82 13.00 11.93 3.56
C SER A 82 13.22 13.39 3.93
N ARG A 83 12.59 13.85 5.01
CA ARG A 83 12.77 15.21 5.54
C ARG A 83 14.21 15.45 5.99
N LEU A 84 14.81 14.51 6.74
CA LEU A 84 16.19 14.62 7.21
C LEU A 84 17.18 14.59 6.04
N HIS A 85 16.96 13.77 5.00
CA HIS A 85 17.76 13.76 3.79
C HIS A 85 17.69 15.11 3.04
N SER A 86 16.47 15.66 2.86
CA SER A 86 16.31 16.98 2.24
C SER A 86 17.04 18.09 3.02
N MET A 87 16.99 18.02 4.35
CA MET A 87 17.74 18.95 5.20
C MET A 87 19.26 18.79 5.03
N LEU A 88 19.78 17.57 4.95
CA LEU A 88 21.21 17.31 4.75
C LEU A 88 21.70 17.78 3.37
N GLU A 89 20.89 17.59 2.31
CA GLU A 89 21.21 18.11 0.98
C GLU A 89 21.25 19.64 0.97
N GLN A 90 20.32 20.31 1.66
CA GLN A 90 20.34 21.76 1.79
C GLN A 90 21.54 22.28 2.60
N ILE A 91 21.90 21.64 3.69
CA ILE A 91 23.12 22.02 4.46
C ILE A 91 24.38 21.90 3.60
N HIS A 92 24.44 20.97 2.65
CA HIS A 92 25.56 20.86 1.69
C HIS A 92 25.55 21.98 0.64
N LEU A 93 24.38 22.51 0.27
CA LEU A 93 24.24 23.65 -0.63
C LEU A 93 24.42 25.00 0.10
N ASP A 94 24.05 25.05 1.39
CA ASP A 94 24.02 26.27 2.20
C ASP A 94 25.36 26.67 2.82
N SER A 95 26.44 25.96 2.52
CA SER A 95 27.76 26.50 2.88
C SER A 95 28.09 27.83 2.15
N LEU A 96 27.22 28.32 1.29
CA LEU A 96 27.38 29.56 0.54
C LEU A 96 26.28 30.61 0.70
N GLU A 97 25.09 30.32 1.25
CA GLU A 97 24.07 31.33 1.56
C GLU A 97 23.03 30.83 2.59
N GLN A 98 22.71 31.69 3.56
CA GLN A 98 21.67 31.45 4.59
C GLN A 98 20.28 31.36 3.96
N VAL A 99 19.80 30.15 3.66
CA VAL A 99 18.44 29.96 3.15
C VAL A 99 17.59 29.14 4.10
N ASN A 100 16.37 29.60 4.31
CA ASN A 100 15.33 29.11 5.18
C ASN A 100 15.19 27.58 5.24
N ILE A 101 15.73 26.97 6.27
CA ILE A 101 15.60 25.54 6.62
C ILE A 101 14.13 25.10 6.80
N ALA A 102 13.20 26.05 7.02
CA ALA A 102 11.79 25.78 7.25
C ALA A 102 11.02 25.25 5.99
N ARG A 103 11.47 25.56 4.77
CA ARG A 103 10.76 25.15 3.54
C ARG A 103 11.04 23.73 3.05
N ALA A 104 12.16 23.13 3.43
CA ALA A 104 12.56 21.81 2.91
C ALA A 104 11.63 20.66 3.35
N GLY A 105 10.98 20.79 4.50
CA GLY A 105 10.01 19.80 4.99
C GLY A 105 8.61 19.91 4.35
N GLU A 106 8.34 20.98 3.61
CA GLU A 106 7.04 21.26 3.03
C GLU A 106 6.92 20.91 1.53
N LYS A 107 8.05 20.54 0.87
CA LYS A 107 8.06 20.27 -0.57
C LYS A 107 7.14 19.10 -0.98
N PHE A 108 7.07 18.06 -0.18
CA PHE A 108 6.26 16.88 -0.44
C PHE A 108 5.27 16.62 0.69
N SER A 109 4.01 16.40 0.33
CA SER A 109 2.97 15.91 1.21
C SER A 109 2.71 14.42 0.95
N TYR A 110 2.31 13.68 2.01
CA TYR A 110 2.12 12.23 1.95
C TYR A 110 0.74 11.85 2.49
N ILE A 111 -0.02 11.08 1.73
CA ILE A 111 -1.36 10.63 2.08
C ILE A 111 -1.41 9.11 2.01
N PRO A 112 -1.59 8.39 3.14
CA PRO A 112 -1.72 6.95 3.14
C PRO A 112 -3.04 6.50 2.52
N ALA A 113 -2.98 5.45 1.70
CA ALA A 113 -4.14 4.89 1.02
C ALA A 113 -4.10 3.36 0.97
N SER A 114 -5.27 2.74 0.96
CA SER A 114 -5.42 1.30 0.72
C SER A 114 -5.67 1.03 -0.76
N ILE A 115 -5.13 -0.07 -1.27
CA ILE A 115 -5.42 -0.54 -2.63
C ILE A 115 -6.76 -1.29 -2.62
N ILE A 116 -7.67 -0.86 -3.48
CA ILE A 116 -9.00 -1.47 -3.67
C ILE A 116 -8.96 -2.51 -4.79
N LYS A 117 -8.17 -2.23 -5.84
CA LYS A 117 -8.01 -3.11 -7.00
C LYS A 117 -6.62 -2.96 -7.58
N SER A 118 -6.04 -4.06 -8.05
CA SER A 118 -4.76 -4.03 -8.77
C SER A 118 -4.76 -5.00 -9.94
N SER A 119 -3.97 -4.68 -10.95
CA SER A 119 -3.63 -5.52 -12.09
C SER A 119 -2.10 -5.67 -12.14
N THR A 120 -1.60 -6.88 -12.41
CA THR A 120 -0.15 -7.17 -12.49
C THR A 120 0.22 -8.09 -13.65
N ASN A 121 -0.75 -8.45 -14.51
CA ASN A 121 -0.57 -9.47 -15.54
C ASN A 121 -0.86 -8.94 -16.95
N LYS A 122 -0.78 -7.62 -17.15
CA LYS A 122 -1.04 -6.95 -18.43
C LYS A 122 0.19 -6.16 -18.85
N GLN A 123 0.20 -5.64 -20.07
CA GLN A 123 1.19 -4.65 -20.51
C GLN A 123 0.91 -3.26 -19.93
N HIS A 124 -0.37 -2.94 -19.70
CA HIS A 124 -0.85 -1.71 -19.08
C HIS A 124 -1.50 -2.07 -17.73
N ASN A 125 -0.67 -2.18 -16.69
CA ASN A 125 -1.13 -2.47 -15.35
C ASN A 125 -1.55 -1.19 -14.61
N TYR A 126 -2.50 -1.34 -13.71
CA TYR A 126 -3.06 -0.24 -12.95
C TYR A 126 -3.46 -0.66 -11.53
N LEU A 127 -3.66 0.33 -10.67
CA LEU A 127 -4.26 0.16 -9.36
C LEU A 127 -5.40 1.18 -9.18
N ILE A 128 -6.34 0.83 -8.30
CA ILE A 128 -7.33 1.78 -7.78
C ILE A 128 -7.10 1.86 -6.27
N ILE A 129 -6.93 3.07 -5.77
CA ILE A 129 -6.75 3.36 -4.34
C ILE A 129 -7.99 4.01 -3.75
N GLY A 130 -8.26 3.74 -2.46
CA GLY A 130 -9.43 4.23 -1.72
C GLY A 130 -9.23 5.62 -1.14
N LYS A 131 -8.72 6.54 -1.94
CA LYS A 131 -8.55 7.97 -1.66
C LYS A 131 -8.76 8.77 -2.94
N GLY A 132 -9.40 9.95 -2.83
CA GLY A 132 -9.75 10.80 -3.95
C GLY A 132 -9.47 12.27 -3.70
N TYR A 133 -10.09 13.17 -4.49
CA TYR A 133 -9.86 14.61 -4.35
C TYR A 133 -10.37 15.16 -3.00
N GLU A 134 -11.36 14.56 -2.36
CA GLU A 134 -11.81 14.96 -1.01
C GLU A 134 -10.73 14.68 0.06
N ASP A 135 -9.82 13.73 -0.20
CA ASP A 135 -8.69 13.42 0.67
C ASP A 135 -7.43 14.24 0.32
N GLY A 136 -7.52 15.15 -0.66
CA GLY A 136 -6.40 15.99 -1.11
C GLY A 136 -5.52 15.35 -2.18
N ILE A 137 -5.94 14.24 -2.79
CA ILE A 137 -5.22 13.60 -3.89
C ILE A 137 -5.34 14.45 -5.16
N ARG A 138 -4.23 14.56 -5.89
CA ARG A 138 -4.14 15.27 -7.19
C ARG A 138 -3.62 14.33 -8.27
N GLU A 139 -3.97 14.64 -9.51
CA GLU A 139 -3.35 14.02 -10.69
C GLU A 139 -1.85 14.30 -10.72
N GLN A 140 -1.08 13.45 -11.39
CA GLN A 140 0.38 13.51 -11.46
C GLN A 140 1.07 13.37 -10.08
N SER A 141 0.37 12.95 -9.03
CA SER A 141 1.00 12.57 -7.76
C SER A 141 1.64 11.20 -7.87
N GLY A 142 2.78 11.01 -7.21
CA GLY A 142 3.46 9.72 -7.13
C GLY A 142 2.77 8.77 -6.14
N VAL A 143 2.91 7.48 -6.36
CA VAL A 143 2.46 6.44 -5.43
C VAL A 143 3.64 5.57 -5.06
N ILE A 144 3.93 5.47 -3.77
CA ILE A 144 5.13 4.82 -3.24
C ILE A 144 4.83 3.88 -2.07
N THR A 145 5.79 3.03 -1.77
CA THR A 145 5.93 2.28 -0.52
C THR A 145 7.35 2.47 0.02
N PRO A 146 7.68 1.99 1.22
CA PRO A 146 9.06 1.94 1.70
C PRO A 146 10.01 1.11 0.81
N GLN A 147 9.47 0.19 -0.01
CA GLN A 147 10.24 -0.67 -0.91
C GLN A 147 10.40 -0.09 -2.33
N GLY A 148 9.73 1.01 -2.64
CA GLY A 148 9.90 1.63 -3.95
C GLY A 148 8.70 2.38 -4.48
N VAL A 149 8.82 2.79 -5.73
CA VAL A 149 7.75 3.43 -6.48
C VAL A 149 6.76 2.38 -6.98
N VAL A 150 5.48 2.68 -6.82
CA VAL A 150 4.36 1.83 -7.25
C VAL A 150 3.74 2.32 -8.55
N GLY A 151 3.64 3.64 -8.74
CA GLY A 151 3.03 4.22 -9.94
C GLY A 151 2.81 5.72 -9.84
N ILE A 152 2.00 6.25 -10.75
CA ILE A 152 1.63 7.67 -10.85
C ILE A 152 0.12 7.77 -10.97
N ILE A 153 -0.48 8.73 -10.29
CA ILE A 153 -1.92 9.01 -10.38
C ILE A 153 -2.24 9.65 -11.72
N ASP A 154 -3.12 9.02 -12.47
CA ASP A 154 -3.58 9.47 -13.78
C ASP A 154 -4.93 10.17 -13.71
N ALA A 155 -5.87 9.63 -12.89
CA ALA A 155 -7.19 10.21 -12.73
C ALA A 155 -7.67 10.12 -11.28
N VAL A 156 -8.41 11.14 -10.86
CA VAL A 156 -8.92 11.27 -9.49
C VAL A 156 -10.42 11.48 -9.51
N SER A 157 -11.15 10.68 -8.73
CA SER A 157 -12.57 10.86 -8.47
C SER A 157 -12.79 11.30 -7.02
N LYS A 158 -14.04 11.42 -6.60
CA LYS A 158 -14.42 11.88 -5.26
C LYS A 158 -13.70 11.11 -4.13
N HIS A 159 -13.74 9.78 -4.17
CA HIS A 159 -13.26 8.88 -3.11
C HIS A 159 -12.19 7.89 -3.60
N TYR A 160 -11.88 7.88 -4.88
CA TYR A 160 -10.95 6.92 -5.47
C TYR A 160 -10.03 7.60 -6.46
N SER A 161 -8.83 7.04 -6.63
CA SER A 161 -7.89 7.47 -7.66
C SER A 161 -7.42 6.27 -8.49
N TYR A 162 -7.26 6.52 -9.78
CA TYR A 162 -6.69 5.58 -10.73
C TYR A 162 -5.19 5.84 -10.84
N VAL A 163 -4.40 4.78 -10.65
CA VAL A 163 -2.94 4.82 -10.64
C VAL A 163 -2.43 3.98 -11.81
N ILE A 164 -1.66 4.57 -12.70
CA ILE A 164 -0.88 3.80 -13.67
C ILE A 164 0.28 3.17 -12.91
N SER A 165 0.34 1.83 -12.91
CA SER A 165 1.39 1.09 -12.20
C SER A 165 2.75 1.28 -12.85
N PHE A 166 3.83 1.21 -12.08
CA PHE A 166 5.18 1.13 -12.67
C PHE A 166 5.35 -0.11 -13.57
N LEU A 167 4.57 -1.18 -13.35
CA LEU A 167 4.50 -2.31 -14.28
C LEU A 167 3.67 -1.97 -15.55
N ASN A 168 3.98 -0.84 -16.14
CA ASN A 168 3.38 -0.36 -17.39
C ASN A 168 4.51 0.17 -18.29
N SER A 169 4.52 -0.23 -19.54
CA SER A 169 5.57 0.15 -20.50
C SER A 169 5.58 1.65 -20.85
N GLU A 170 4.52 2.37 -20.51
CA GLU A 170 4.41 3.81 -20.77
C GLU A 170 4.99 4.68 -19.62
N ILE A 171 5.27 4.06 -18.46
CA ILE A 171 5.81 4.76 -17.29
C ILE A 171 7.33 4.72 -17.31
N SER A 172 7.92 5.90 -17.12
CA SER A 172 9.35 6.08 -16.87
C SER A 172 9.57 6.86 -15.58
N ILE A 173 10.54 6.43 -14.79
CA ILE A 173 10.93 7.07 -13.54
C ILE A 173 12.36 7.50 -13.66
N SER A 174 12.68 8.73 -13.28
CA SER A 174 14.07 9.18 -13.20
C SER A 174 14.77 8.52 -12.00
N ALA A 175 15.76 7.68 -12.28
CA ALA A 175 16.47 6.90 -11.28
C ALA A 175 18.00 7.07 -11.41
N ARG A 176 18.73 6.82 -10.33
CA ARG A 176 20.20 6.90 -10.27
C ARG A 176 20.79 5.70 -9.55
N ILE A 177 22.02 5.35 -9.88
CA ILE A 177 22.77 4.29 -9.20
C ILE A 177 23.57 4.89 -8.05
N GLY A 178 23.43 4.32 -6.85
CA GLY A 178 24.11 4.82 -5.66
C GLY A 178 23.68 6.25 -5.26
N LYS A 179 24.43 6.88 -4.38
CA LYS A 179 24.13 8.23 -3.86
C LYS A 179 24.50 9.38 -4.81
N SER A 180 25.49 9.20 -5.65
CA SER A 180 26.05 10.24 -6.54
C SER A 180 26.22 9.80 -7.99
N GLY A 181 25.56 8.71 -8.39
CA GLY A 181 25.71 8.14 -9.72
C GLY A 181 24.93 8.88 -10.81
N ALA A 182 25.19 8.49 -12.05
CA ALA A 182 24.43 8.98 -13.20
C ALA A 182 22.95 8.66 -13.07
N ALA A 183 22.13 9.62 -13.42
CA ALA A 183 20.69 9.45 -13.50
C ALA A 183 20.28 9.12 -14.95
N GLY A 184 19.23 8.31 -15.07
CA GLY A 184 18.62 7.96 -16.34
C GLY A 184 17.17 7.51 -16.17
N PRO A 185 16.44 7.32 -17.26
CA PRO A 185 15.08 6.82 -17.23
C PRO A 185 15.06 5.32 -16.90
N MET A 186 14.31 4.95 -15.87
CA MET A 186 14.03 3.57 -15.51
C MET A 186 12.62 3.20 -15.95
N VAL A 187 12.51 2.10 -16.68
CA VAL A 187 11.25 1.57 -17.20
C VAL A 187 11.08 0.11 -16.77
N TRP A 188 9.86 -0.37 -16.73
CA TRP A 188 9.58 -1.79 -16.57
C TRP A 188 10.13 -2.60 -17.76
N ASP A 189 10.61 -3.82 -17.52
CA ASP A 189 11.16 -4.68 -18.56
C ASP A 189 10.08 -5.31 -19.48
N GLY A 190 8.79 -5.09 -19.15
CA GLY A 190 7.63 -5.59 -19.91
C GLY A 190 7.28 -7.06 -19.67
N VAL A 191 8.06 -7.79 -18.87
CA VAL A 191 7.93 -9.25 -18.69
C VAL A 191 7.85 -9.64 -17.20
N HIS A 192 8.84 -9.25 -16.40
CA HIS A 192 8.98 -9.71 -15.03
C HIS A 192 8.43 -8.67 -14.04
N LYS A 193 7.60 -9.08 -13.10
CA LYS A 193 7.03 -8.19 -12.08
C LYS A 193 8.07 -7.53 -11.17
N GLY A 194 9.24 -8.12 -11.05
CA GLY A 194 10.37 -7.58 -10.29
C GLY A 194 11.52 -7.10 -11.17
N GLY A 195 11.30 -6.94 -12.49
CA GLY A 195 12.33 -6.53 -13.45
C GLY A 195 12.13 -5.11 -13.95
N ALA A 196 13.22 -4.34 -14.02
CA ALA A 196 13.23 -3.02 -14.66
C ALA A 196 14.53 -2.84 -15.45
N ILE A 197 14.56 -1.82 -16.30
CA ILE A 197 15.74 -1.44 -17.10
C ILE A 197 15.99 0.05 -16.83
N LEU A 198 17.16 0.35 -16.32
CA LEU A 198 17.68 1.71 -16.21
C LEU A 198 18.49 2.01 -17.47
N LYS A 199 18.09 3.03 -18.20
CA LYS A 199 18.65 3.37 -19.52
C LYS A 199 19.52 4.61 -19.47
N GLU A 200 20.25 4.84 -20.53
CA GLU A 200 21.01 6.09 -20.78
C GLU A 200 22.10 6.42 -19.73
N ILE A 201 22.62 5.41 -19.07
CA ILE A 201 23.72 5.62 -18.12
C ILE A 201 25.02 5.78 -18.91
N PRO A 202 25.74 6.92 -18.81
CA PRO A 202 26.96 7.15 -19.58
C PRO A 202 28.08 6.16 -19.21
N LEU A 203 28.86 5.73 -20.21
CA LEU A 203 29.92 4.71 -20.03
C LEU A 203 31.04 5.12 -19.04
N GLN A 204 31.20 6.40 -18.78
CA GLN A 204 32.20 6.90 -17.82
C GLN A 204 31.87 6.61 -16.36
N TYR A 205 30.59 6.32 -16.04
CA TYR A 205 30.19 6.00 -14.68
C TYR A 205 30.50 4.54 -14.34
N LYS A 206 31.19 4.35 -13.24
CA LYS A 206 31.50 3.04 -12.68
C LYS A 206 30.49 2.69 -11.62
N PHE A 207 29.96 1.50 -11.68
CA PHE A 207 29.10 0.90 -10.68
C PHE A 207 29.31 -0.61 -10.68
N GLU A 208 28.87 -1.26 -9.62
CA GLU A 208 29.01 -2.71 -9.45
C GLU A 208 27.64 -3.39 -9.50
N GLU A 209 27.63 -4.68 -9.80
CA GLU A 209 26.42 -5.48 -9.69
C GLU A 209 26.03 -5.59 -8.21
N GLY A 210 24.75 -5.33 -7.90
CA GLY A 210 24.25 -5.26 -6.54
C GLY A 210 24.13 -3.85 -5.97
N ASP A 211 24.66 -2.84 -6.65
CA ASP A 211 24.51 -1.44 -6.23
C ASP A 211 23.04 -1.05 -6.17
N THR A 212 22.66 -0.28 -5.15
CA THR A 212 21.28 0.15 -4.99
C THR A 212 20.94 1.28 -5.96
N VAL A 213 19.79 1.15 -6.58
CA VAL A 213 19.17 2.16 -7.45
C VAL A 213 18.12 2.93 -6.66
N TYR A 214 18.15 4.25 -6.77
CA TYR A 214 17.25 5.17 -6.06
C TYR A 214 16.54 6.08 -7.07
N THR A 215 15.44 6.72 -6.66
CA THR A 215 14.90 7.88 -7.38
C THR A 215 15.96 8.99 -7.42
N SER A 216 16.09 9.68 -8.55
CA SER A 216 17.14 10.67 -8.73
C SER A 216 16.85 12.02 -8.05
N GLY A 217 15.58 12.33 -7.79
CA GLY A 217 15.14 13.66 -7.39
C GLY A 217 14.97 14.66 -8.55
N TYR A 218 15.37 14.28 -9.78
CA TYR A 218 15.15 15.10 -10.99
C TYR A 218 13.73 14.90 -11.57
N SER A 219 12.73 14.88 -10.69
CA SER A 219 11.34 14.72 -11.05
C SER A 219 10.48 15.61 -10.16
N SER A 220 9.47 16.24 -10.72
CA SER A 220 8.44 16.95 -9.97
C SER A 220 7.49 16.03 -9.21
N ILE A 221 7.54 14.69 -9.48
CA ILE A 221 6.58 13.70 -8.97
C ILE A 221 7.12 12.98 -7.72
N PHE A 222 8.39 12.58 -7.74
CA PHE A 222 8.98 11.77 -6.68
C PHE A 222 10.11 12.50 -5.94
N PRO A 223 10.18 12.42 -4.61
CA PRO A 223 11.36 12.84 -3.88
C PRO A 223 12.58 11.99 -4.26
N SER A 224 13.78 12.51 -4.00
CA SER A 224 15.02 11.74 -4.10
C SER A 224 15.08 10.61 -3.08
N ASP A 225 16.01 9.68 -3.31
CA ASP A 225 16.43 8.66 -2.34
C ASP A 225 15.39 7.57 -1.99
N ILE A 226 14.30 7.45 -2.75
CA ILE A 226 13.43 6.27 -2.62
C ILE A 226 14.17 5.07 -3.22
N PRO A 227 14.43 3.99 -2.45
CA PRO A 227 15.07 2.80 -2.96
C PRO A 227 14.16 2.10 -3.97
N LEU A 228 14.71 1.68 -5.11
CA LEU A 228 13.94 1.06 -6.19
C LEU A 228 14.30 -0.41 -6.39
N GLY A 229 15.60 -0.74 -6.27
CA GLY A 229 16.10 -2.08 -6.50
C GLY A 229 17.62 -2.14 -6.49
N THR A 230 18.16 -3.21 -7.03
CA THR A 230 19.61 -3.42 -7.20
C THR A 230 19.99 -3.62 -8.65
N THR A 231 21.17 -3.11 -9.03
CA THR A 231 21.74 -3.33 -10.35
C THR A 231 22.07 -4.80 -10.59
N GLY A 232 21.86 -5.24 -11.81
CA GLY A 232 22.24 -6.58 -12.30
C GLY A 232 23.01 -6.50 -13.60
N GLY A 233 22.75 -7.42 -14.54
CA GLY A 233 23.45 -7.49 -15.82
C GLY A 233 23.34 -6.19 -16.64
N VAL A 234 24.40 -5.90 -17.37
CA VAL A 234 24.60 -4.65 -18.12
C VAL A 234 24.69 -4.95 -19.62
N LYS A 235 24.14 -4.05 -20.44
CA LYS A 235 24.28 -4.07 -21.90
C LYS A 235 24.72 -2.69 -22.38
N ILE A 236 25.71 -2.66 -23.29
CA ILE A 236 26.10 -1.43 -23.98
C ILE A 236 25.18 -1.21 -25.17
N VAL A 237 24.66 0.00 -25.28
CA VAL A 237 23.77 0.42 -26.36
C VAL A 237 24.42 1.54 -27.15
N ASN A 238 24.44 1.38 -28.47
CA ASN A 238 25.01 2.34 -29.44
C ASN A 238 26.46 2.78 -29.14
N GLY A 239 27.24 2.00 -28.35
CA GLY A 239 28.60 2.34 -27.96
C GLY A 239 28.73 3.57 -27.07
N ALA A 240 27.65 4.13 -26.54
CA ALA A 240 27.64 5.39 -25.81
C ALA A 240 27.06 5.29 -24.38
N THR A 241 26.14 4.38 -24.13
CA THR A 241 25.45 4.27 -22.84
C THR A 241 25.27 2.83 -22.41
N TYR A 242 25.06 2.63 -21.11
CA TYR A 242 24.61 1.37 -20.52
C TYR A 242 23.09 1.32 -20.43
N GLU A 243 22.54 0.15 -20.71
CA GLU A 243 21.26 -0.33 -20.18
C GLU A 243 21.56 -1.31 -19.05
N VAL A 244 21.08 -1.00 -17.85
CA VAL A 244 21.32 -1.77 -16.64
C VAL A 244 20.04 -2.46 -16.21
N LYS A 245 20.07 -3.79 -16.11
CA LYS A 245 18.94 -4.53 -15.52
C LYS A 245 18.86 -4.19 -14.04
N VAL A 246 17.65 -3.98 -13.55
CA VAL A 246 17.38 -3.68 -12.14
C VAL A 246 16.42 -4.71 -11.59
N LYS A 247 16.79 -5.32 -10.47
CA LYS A 247 15.91 -6.18 -9.68
C LYS A 247 15.20 -5.30 -8.64
N LEU A 248 13.90 -5.13 -8.81
CA LEU A 248 13.09 -4.28 -7.93
C LEU A 248 12.98 -4.86 -6.52
N PHE A 249 12.95 -4.00 -5.51
CA PHE A 249 12.61 -4.37 -4.12
C PHE A 249 11.11 -4.55 -3.93
N GLN A 250 10.30 -3.82 -4.72
CA GLN A 250 8.85 -3.82 -4.60
C GLN A 250 8.24 -5.11 -5.13
N ASP A 251 7.53 -5.84 -4.28
CA ASP A 251 6.63 -6.93 -4.71
C ASP A 251 5.24 -6.36 -5.04
N PHE A 252 4.95 -6.27 -6.32
CA PHE A 252 3.66 -5.79 -6.84
C PHE A 252 2.50 -6.76 -6.61
N SER A 253 2.78 -8.02 -6.30
CA SER A 253 1.74 -9.03 -6.04
C SER A 253 1.21 -8.96 -4.61
N ALA A 254 1.99 -8.42 -3.68
CA ALA A 254 1.67 -8.34 -2.25
C ALA A 254 1.21 -6.95 -1.79
N LEU A 255 1.05 -5.99 -2.71
CA LEU A 255 0.64 -4.62 -2.40
C LEU A 255 -0.75 -4.55 -1.77
N ARG A 256 -0.85 -3.89 -0.60
CA ARG A 256 -2.12 -3.62 0.10
C ARG A 256 -2.27 -2.16 0.48
N TYR A 257 -1.20 -1.53 0.91
CA TYR A 257 -1.15 -0.14 1.36
C TYR A 257 -0.06 0.60 0.62
N VAL A 258 -0.33 1.83 0.30
CA VAL A 258 0.56 2.73 -0.42
C VAL A 258 0.47 4.13 0.18
N SER A 259 1.40 4.98 -0.21
CA SER A 259 1.35 6.39 0.07
C SER A 259 1.33 7.18 -1.21
N VAL A 260 0.40 8.08 -1.32
CA VAL A 260 0.42 9.10 -2.35
C VAL A 260 1.36 10.21 -1.92
N VAL A 261 2.31 10.55 -2.75
CA VAL A 261 3.24 11.65 -2.57
C VAL A 261 2.93 12.73 -3.58
N SER A 262 2.68 13.94 -3.10
CA SER A 262 2.38 15.10 -3.93
C SER A 262 3.42 16.19 -3.69
N ASN A 263 4.00 16.69 -4.75
CA ASN A 263 4.89 17.85 -4.69
C ASN A 263 4.01 19.11 -4.59
N ASN A 264 4.21 19.90 -3.54
CA ASN A 264 3.43 21.12 -3.30
C ASN A 264 3.73 22.22 -4.34
N ASP A 265 4.93 22.20 -4.94
CA ASP A 265 5.36 23.16 -5.95
C ASP A 265 5.07 22.68 -7.39
N SER A 266 4.40 21.55 -7.57
CA SER A 266 4.18 20.92 -8.88
C SER A 266 3.45 21.81 -9.89
N GLN A 267 2.53 22.66 -9.44
CA GLN A 267 1.79 23.59 -10.30
C GLN A 267 2.69 24.68 -10.84
N GLU A 268 3.53 25.29 -10.01
CA GLU A 268 4.48 26.33 -10.40
C GLU A 268 5.51 25.77 -11.40
N ILE A 269 6.03 24.58 -11.14
CA ILE A 269 6.96 23.90 -12.05
C ILE A 269 6.29 23.64 -13.41
N ALA A 270 5.06 23.11 -13.42
CA ALA A 270 4.32 22.82 -14.64
C ALA A 270 3.98 24.11 -15.45
N GLU A 271 3.77 25.25 -14.79
CA GLU A 271 3.58 26.54 -15.46
C GLU A 271 4.86 27.02 -16.14
N LEU A 272 6.01 26.86 -15.51
CA LEU A 272 7.31 27.18 -16.10
C LEU A 272 7.62 26.29 -17.31
N GLU A 273 7.40 24.98 -17.20
CA GLU A 273 7.59 24.04 -18.32
C GLU A 273 6.70 24.36 -19.54
N ARG A 274 5.47 24.83 -19.30
CA ARG A 274 4.56 25.27 -20.38
C ARG A 274 5.05 26.54 -21.09
N GLN A 275 5.75 27.42 -20.38
CA GLN A 275 6.31 28.63 -20.95
C GLN A 275 7.51 28.36 -21.88
N GLU A 276 8.30 27.31 -21.55
CA GLU A 276 9.46 26.92 -22.38
C GLU A 276 9.08 26.15 -23.65
N THR A 277 7.90 25.51 -23.67
CA THR A 277 7.46 24.78 -24.87
C THR A 277 6.99 25.78 -25.92
N PRO A 278 7.75 26.02 -27.00
CA PRO A 278 7.30 26.97 -28.03
C PRO A 278 5.99 26.44 -28.62
N LYS A 279 4.97 27.31 -28.68
CA LYS A 279 3.71 27.01 -29.36
C LYS A 279 4.04 26.52 -30.76
N LYS A 280 3.87 25.19 -30.99
CA LYS A 280 3.88 24.67 -32.37
C LYS A 280 2.77 25.41 -33.12
N GLU A 281 3.17 26.35 -33.95
CA GLU A 281 2.27 26.98 -34.88
C GLU A 281 1.55 25.91 -35.69
N LYS A 282 0.22 25.91 -35.56
CA LYS A 282 -0.64 25.13 -36.47
C LYS A 282 -0.45 25.69 -37.86
N LYS A 283 0.29 24.97 -38.69
CA LYS A 283 0.20 25.09 -40.15
C LYS A 283 -0.91 24.21 -40.67
#